data_5816c046c6b4bf16f7d6b630ad62cc6d
#
_entry.id   5816c046c6b4bf16f7d6b630ad62cc6d
#
_cell.length_a   1.000
_cell.length_b   1.000
_cell.length_c   1.000
_cell.angle_alpha   90.00
_cell.angle_beta   90.00
_cell.angle_gamma   90.00
#
_symmetry.space_group_name_H-M   'P 1'
#
loop_
_entity.id
_entity.type
_entity.pdbx_description
1 polymer ?
#
loop_
_entity_poly.entity_id
_entity_poly.type
_entity_poly.pdbx_seq_one_letter_code
_entity_poly.pdbx_strand_id
1 'polypeptide(L)'
;MRVAMIGSGYVGLVSGACFADFGHDVVCVDKDPGKIERLKQNIMPIYEPGLDDLVESNVKAGRLSFTTDLAEGMKGAQAIFIAVGTPSRRGDGHADLSYVYAAAKEIAENLDGFAVVVTKSTVPVGTGDEVERIIREANPSADFGVASNPEFLREGAAISDFKRPDRIVVGVEDDRAQAVLEELYRPLYLNQAPIMVTSRRTSELTKYAANAFLAVKITFINEIADLCEKVGANVQDVARGIGLDNRIGGKFLHAGPGYGGSCFPKDTLALTKTAKDAGTPLKLVETTVGVNNARKRAMADKVVAAMGGDVKGKSIAVLGLTFKPNTDDMRDAPSLSIITGLTDAGARIRA
;
A
#
# COMPACT_ATOMS: atom_id res chain seq x y z
N MET A 1 21.71 11.91 6.21
CA MET A 1 20.89 12.63 5.22
C MET A 1 19.64 13.14 5.91
N ARG A 2 19.15 14.35 5.56
CA ARG A 2 17.87 14.87 6.06
C ARG A 2 16.75 14.56 5.10
N VAL A 3 15.64 14.04 5.62
CA VAL A 3 14.47 13.56 4.86
C VAL A 3 13.20 14.22 5.39
N ALA A 4 12.37 14.76 4.51
CA ALA A 4 11.00 15.17 4.83
C ALA A 4 10.01 14.10 4.33
N MET A 5 9.12 13.65 5.22
CA MET A 5 8.08 12.67 4.89
C MET A 5 6.71 13.35 4.99
N ILE A 6 6.08 13.67 3.86
CA ILE A 6 4.80 14.37 3.81
C ILE A 6 3.66 13.36 3.81
N GLY A 7 2.89 13.37 4.88
CA GLY A 7 1.86 12.40 5.21
C GLY A 7 2.35 11.39 6.26
N SER A 8 1.72 11.40 7.44
CA SER A 8 1.98 10.47 8.55
C SER A 8 0.90 9.39 8.64
N GLY A 9 0.46 8.89 7.47
CA GLY A 9 -0.34 7.68 7.34
C GLY A 9 0.52 6.42 7.42
N TYR A 10 -0.04 5.27 7.06
CA TYR A 10 0.63 3.99 7.15
C TYR A 10 2.00 4.00 6.44
N VAL A 11 2.02 4.33 5.16
CA VAL A 11 3.24 4.34 4.35
C VAL A 11 4.26 5.35 4.86
N GLY A 12 3.82 6.58 5.13
CA GLY A 12 4.73 7.65 5.54
C GLY A 12 5.34 7.43 6.91
N LEU A 13 4.53 7.01 7.90
CA LEU A 13 5.02 6.80 9.26
C LEU A 13 5.98 5.61 9.36
N VAL A 14 5.62 4.47 8.74
CA VAL A 14 6.50 3.28 8.72
C VAL A 14 7.80 3.58 7.98
N SER A 15 7.71 4.21 6.79
CA SER A 15 8.92 4.56 6.01
C SER A 15 9.79 5.57 6.74
N GLY A 16 9.18 6.60 7.33
CA GLY A 16 9.91 7.63 8.08
C GLY A 16 10.63 7.06 9.31
N ALA A 17 9.94 6.21 10.08
CA ALA A 17 10.53 5.54 11.24
C ALA A 17 11.69 4.60 10.85
N CYS A 18 11.53 3.85 9.74
CA CYS A 18 12.60 2.98 9.25
C CYS A 18 13.80 3.75 8.69
N PHE A 19 13.59 4.86 7.98
CA PHE A 19 14.69 5.73 7.55
C PHE A 19 15.43 6.35 8.74
N ALA A 20 14.70 6.78 9.77
CA ALA A 20 15.32 7.28 11.00
C ALA A 20 16.17 6.21 11.69
N ASP A 21 15.69 4.95 11.70
CA ASP A 21 16.42 3.81 12.26
C ASP A 21 17.68 3.45 11.45
N PHE A 22 17.70 3.78 10.17
CA PHE A 22 18.92 3.69 9.33
C PHE A 22 19.94 4.81 9.58
N GLY A 23 19.61 5.77 10.47
CA GLY A 23 20.50 6.86 10.84
C GLY A 23 20.27 8.16 10.09
N HIS A 24 19.17 8.29 9.34
CA HIS A 24 18.79 9.55 8.70
C HIS A 24 18.06 10.47 9.69
N ASP A 25 18.14 11.77 9.47
CA ASP A 25 17.35 12.78 10.19
C ASP A 25 16.02 12.97 9.46
N VAL A 26 14.93 12.50 10.05
CA VAL A 26 13.61 12.43 9.41
C VAL A 26 12.60 13.33 10.10
N VAL A 27 11.93 14.15 9.32
CA VAL A 27 10.78 14.95 9.78
C VAL A 27 9.52 14.46 9.08
N CYS A 28 8.58 13.94 9.84
CA CYS A 28 7.26 13.59 9.33
C CYS A 28 6.32 14.79 9.44
N VAL A 29 5.74 15.19 8.32
CA VAL A 29 4.82 16.32 8.22
C VAL A 29 3.41 15.83 7.95
N ASP A 30 2.41 16.27 8.72
CA ASP A 30 1.00 15.96 8.46
C ASP A 30 0.13 17.19 8.77
N LYS A 31 -0.87 17.45 7.95
CA LYS A 31 -1.80 18.59 8.13
C LYS A 31 -2.76 18.43 9.31
N ASP A 32 -2.91 17.23 9.84
CA ASP A 32 -3.77 16.95 11.00
C ASP A 32 -3.02 17.21 12.31
N PRO A 33 -3.32 18.33 13.02
CA PRO A 33 -2.63 18.68 14.25
C PRO A 33 -2.92 17.66 15.37
N GLY A 34 -4.10 17.04 15.37
CA GLY A 34 -4.44 16.02 16.37
C GLY A 34 -3.61 14.75 16.19
N LYS A 35 -3.31 14.38 14.93
CA LYS A 35 -2.42 13.27 14.62
C LYS A 35 -0.97 13.56 15.06
N ILE A 36 -0.45 14.74 14.73
CA ILE A 36 0.89 15.17 15.12
C ILE A 36 1.06 15.23 16.64
N GLU A 37 0.05 15.76 17.35
CA GLU A 37 0.09 15.81 18.81
C GLU A 37 0.13 14.42 19.44
N ARG A 38 -0.68 13.47 18.94
CA ARG A 38 -0.62 12.07 19.38
C ARG A 38 0.73 11.42 19.09
N LEU A 39 1.31 11.64 17.90
CA LEU A 39 2.63 11.11 17.55
C LEU A 39 3.73 11.66 18.46
N LYS A 40 3.68 12.95 18.84
CA LYS A 40 4.61 13.54 19.82
C LYS A 40 4.49 12.91 21.22
N GLN A 41 3.32 12.35 21.55
CA GLN A 41 3.05 11.60 22.77
C GLN A 41 3.29 10.08 22.63
N ASN A 42 3.89 9.64 21.54
CA ASN A 42 4.08 8.23 21.19
C ASN A 42 2.77 7.42 21.07
N ILE A 43 1.68 8.07 20.65
CA ILE A 43 0.40 7.42 20.39
C ILE A 43 0.26 7.22 18.88
N MET A 44 0.37 5.97 18.43
CA MET A 44 0.34 5.64 17.00
C MET A 44 -1.08 5.79 16.43
N PRO A 45 -1.22 6.45 15.24
CA PRO A 45 -2.50 6.59 14.55
C PRO A 45 -2.90 5.34 13.74
N ILE A 46 -2.02 4.35 13.68
CA ILE A 46 -2.17 3.10 12.92
C ILE A 46 -1.65 1.94 13.77
N TYR A 47 -2.14 0.74 13.50
CA TYR A 47 -1.61 -0.47 14.12
C TYR A 47 -0.60 -1.15 13.19
N GLU A 48 0.64 -1.26 13.64
CA GLU A 48 1.69 -2.08 13.01
C GLU A 48 2.58 -2.64 14.12
N PRO A 49 2.79 -3.96 14.21
CA PRO A 49 3.59 -4.55 15.27
C PRO A 49 5.00 -3.96 15.39
N GLY A 50 5.35 -3.43 16.56
CA GLY A 50 6.67 -2.87 16.86
C GLY A 50 6.93 -1.45 16.33
N LEU A 51 5.92 -0.79 15.75
CA LEU A 51 6.06 0.58 15.26
C LEU A 51 6.20 1.59 16.39
N ASP A 52 5.48 1.40 17.48
CA ASP A 52 5.54 2.22 18.69
C ASP A 52 6.94 2.27 19.29
N ASP A 53 7.56 1.12 19.49
CA ASP A 53 8.95 1.02 19.98
C ASP A 53 9.94 1.66 18.99
N LEU A 54 9.76 1.44 17.69
CA LEU A 54 10.61 1.98 16.65
C LEU A 54 10.53 3.52 16.59
N VAL A 55 9.34 4.08 16.68
CA VAL A 55 9.12 5.53 16.73
C VAL A 55 9.71 6.11 18.00
N GLU A 56 9.40 5.54 19.16
CA GLU A 56 9.89 6.04 20.45
C GLU A 56 11.42 6.09 20.51
N SER A 57 12.09 5.02 20.07
CA SER A 57 13.54 4.93 20.09
C SER A 57 14.20 6.00 19.18
N ASN A 58 13.63 6.24 18.00
CA ASN A 58 14.16 7.23 17.06
C ASN A 58 13.84 8.67 17.46
N VAL A 59 12.71 8.93 18.09
CA VAL A 59 12.41 10.25 18.69
C VAL A 59 13.35 10.54 19.84
N LYS A 60 13.58 9.60 20.76
CA LYS A 60 14.56 9.74 21.86
C LYS A 60 15.99 9.95 21.37
N ALA A 61 16.35 9.35 20.24
CA ALA A 61 17.66 9.54 19.60
C ALA A 61 17.78 10.84 18.78
N GLY A 62 16.71 11.64 18.69
CA GLY A 62 16.68 12.88 17.93
C GLY A 62 16.72 12.71 16.41
N ARG A 63 16.45 11.52 15.89
CA ARG A 63 16.46 11.21 14.46
C ARG A 63 15.07 11.26 13.80
N LEU A 64 14.01 11.27 14.59
CA LEU A 64 12.63 11.35 14.10
C LEU A 64 11.89 12.46 14.83
N SER A 65 11.22 13.31 14.07
CA SER A 65 10.37 14.37 14.61
C SER A 65 9.09 14.56 13.80
N PHE A 66 8.13 15.30 14.36
CA PHE A 66 6.80 15.47 13.80
C PHE A 66 6.41 16.95 13.82
N THR A 67 5.88 17.46 12.71
CA THR A 67 5.40 18.84 12.61
C THR A 67 4.17 18.96 11.71
N THR A 68 3.40 20.02 11.90
CA THR A 68 2.36 20.43 10.94
C THR A 68 2.88 21.47 9.95
N ASP A 69 4.06 22.03 10.20
CA ASP A 69 4.68 23.06 9.38
C ASP A 69 5.54 22.41 8.28
N LEU A 70 5.10 22.56 7.03
CA LEU A 70 5.80 22.00 5.88
C LEU A 70 7.16 22.68 5.65
N ALA A 71 7.24 23.99 5.82
CA ALA A 71 8.49 24.73 5.62
C ALA A 71 9.56 24.31 6.63
N GLU A 72 9.16 24.12 7.90
CA GLU A 72 10.03 23.57 8.93
C GLU A 72 10.50 22.15 8.58
N GLY A 73 9.55 21.29 8.17
CA GLY A 73 9.82 19.89 7.82
C GLY A 73 10.77 19.75 6.65
N MET A 74 10.66 20.62 5.65
CA MET A 74 11.47 20.59 4.43
C MET A 74 12.84 21.25 4.56
N LYS A 75 13.05 22.08 5.58
CA LYS A 75 14.29 22.85 5.73
C LYS A 75 15.54 21.96 5.69
N GLY A 76 16.36 22.13 4.64
CA GLY A 76 17.58 21.36 4.42
C GLY A 76 17.36 19.88 4.04
N ALA A 77 16.14 19.48 3.70
CA ALA A 77 15.84 18.11 3.24
C ALA A 77 16.42 17.87 1.84
N GLN A 78 17.17 16.78 1.69
CA GLN A 78 17.72 16.33 0.43
C GLN A 78 16.73 15.41 -0.35
N ALA A 79 15.84 14.74 0.39
CA ALA A 79 14.75 13.94 -0.16
C ALA A 79 13.43 14.32 0.53
N ILE A 80 12.41 14.61 -0.26
CA ILE A 80 11.09 15.03 0.18
C ILE A 80 10.08 14.02 -0.35
N PHE A 81 9.57 13.15 0.53
CA PHE A 81 8.65 12.09 0.16
C PHE A 81 7.20 12.55 0.23
N ILE A 82 6.45 12.34 -0.84
CA ILE A 82 4.99 12.45 -0.87
C ILE A 82 4.42 11.07 -0.53
N ALA A 83 3.94 10.92 0.71
CA ALA A 83 3.36 9.69 1.24
C ALA A 83 1.90 9.92 1.71
N VAL A 84 1.17 10.74 0.98
CA VAL A 84 -0.23 11.09 1.26
C VAL A 84 -1.19 10.03 0.73
N GLY A 85 -2.42 10.03 1.22
CA GLY A 85 -3.46 9.09 0.78
C GLY A 85 -3.83 9.28 -0.70
N THR A 86 -4.09 8.17 -1.38
CA THR A 86 -4.61 8.12 -2.76
C THR A 86 -5.87 7.24 -2.79
N PRO A 87 -6.98 7.70 -2.16
CA PRO A 87 -8.20 6.89 -2.10
C PRO A 87 -8.81 6.73 -3.49
N SER A 88 -9.60 5.66 -3.67
CA SER A 88 -10.38 5.51 -4.89
C SER A 88 -11.49 6.53 -4.95
N ARG A 89 -11.65 7.20 -6.08
CA ARG A 89 -12.82 8.05 -6.32
C ARG A 89 -14.09 7.21 -6.43
N ARG A 90 -15.16 7.70 -5.82
CA ARG A 90 -16.44 7.03 -5.92
C ARG A 90 -16.95 7.13 -7.37
N GLY A 91 -17.33 5.99 -7.95
CA GLY A 91 -18.02 5.88 -9.23
C GLY A 91 -17.15 5.48 -10.42
N ASP A 92 -15.87 5.87 -10.49
CA ASP A 92 -15.03 5.59 -11.67
C ASP A 92 -13.79 4.69 -11.40
N GLY A 93 -13.48 4.44 -10.14
CA GLY A 93 -12.32 3.61 -9.75
C GLY A 93 -10.95 4.27 -9.91
N HIS A 94 -10.90 5.55 -10.33
CA HIS A 94 -9.66 6.31 -10.35
C HIS A 94 -9.10 6.55 -8.96
N ALA A 95 -7.77 6.65 -8.85
CA ALA A 95 -7.14 7.20 -7.66
C ALA A 95 -7.42 8.72 -7.57
N ASP A 96 -7.79 9.21 -6.39
CA ASP A 96 -7.84 10.64 -6.13
C ASP A 96 -6.43 11.17 -5.85
N LEU A 97 -5.89 11.94 -6.79
CA LEU A 97 -4.56 12.51 -6.73
C LEU A 97 -4.52 13.95 -6.19
N SER A 98 -5.67 14.49 -5.78
CA SER A 98 -5.76 15.88 -5.30
C SER A 98 -4.80 16.16 -4.15
N TYR A 99 -4.61 15.21 -3.23
CA TYR A 99 -3.66 15.33 -2.13
C TYR A 99 -2.19 15.32 -2.60
N VAL A 100 -1.88 14.51 -3.62
CA VAL A 100 -0.53 14.45 -4.21
C VAL A 100 -0.20 15.77 -4.89
N TYR A 101 -1.10 16.30 -5.68
CA TYR A 101 -0.91 17.55 -6.40
C TYR A 101 -0.88 18.78 -5.49
N ALA A 102 -1.71 18.78 -4.44
CA ALA A 102 -1.64 19.82 -3.41
C ALA A 102 -0.29 19.80 -2.69
N ALA A 103 0.21 18.62 -2.32
CA ALA A 103 1.53 18.47 -1.72
C ALA A 103 2.65 18.95 -2.66
N ALA A 104 2.59 18.59 -3.95
CA ALA A 104 3.57 19.04 -4.94
C ALA A 104 3.63 20.56 -5.07
N LYS A 105 2.46 21.23 -5.06
CA LYS A 105 2.38 22.70 -5.11
C LYS A 105 2.97 23.35 -3.87
N GLU A 106 2.62 22.84 -2.68
CA GLU A 106 3.14 23.38 -1.41
C GLU A 106 4.66 23.12 -1.27
N ILE A 107 5.16 21.99 -1.78
CA ILE A 107 6.59 21.70 -1.86
C ILE A 107 7.28 22.75 -2.72
N ALA A 108 6.74 23.07 -3.90
CA ALA A 108 7.33 24.05 -4.81
C ALA A 108 7.54 25.43 -4.18
N GLU A 109 6.60 25.86 -3.32
CA GLU A 109 6.64 27.14 -2.62
C GLU A 109 7.74 27.19 -1.53
N ASN A 110 8.21 26.02 -1.07
CA ASN A 110 9.16 25.89 0.04
C ASN A 110 10.50 25.25 -0.36
N LEU A 111 10.75 25.00 -1.65
CA LEU A 111 12.03 24.48 -2.12
C LEU A 111 13.14 25.53 -1.95
N ASP A 112 14.21 25.12 -1.26
CA ASP A 112 15.43 25.91 -1.04
C ASP A 112 16.65 25.04 -1.38
N GLY A 113 17.28 25.32 -2.54
CA GLY A 113 18.35 24.50 -3.09
C GLY A 113 17.87 23.18 -3.71
N PHE A 114 18.84 22.32 -4.08
CA PHE A 114 18.53 21.04 -4.73
C PHE A 114 17.93 20.05 -3.75
N ALA A 115 16.77 19.51 -4.09
CA ALA A 115 16.13 18.40 -3.39
C ALA A 115 15.46 17.44 -4.38
N VAL A 116 15.31 16.17 -3.98
CA VAL A 116 14.56 15.18 -4.74
C VAL A 116 13.16 15.05 -4.18
N VAL A 117 12.15 15.35 -4.97
CA VAL A 117 10.74 15.12 -4.64
C VAL A 117 10.35 13.71 -5.06
N VAL A 118 10.00 12.89 -4.09
CA VAL A 118 9.81 11.45 -4.28
C VAL A 118 8.34 11.07 -4.05
N THR A 119 7.67 10.57 -5.06
CA THR A 119 6.33 9.99 -4.89
C THR A 119 6.46 8.57 -4.31
N LYS A 120 6.09 8.42 -3.03
CA LYS A 120 6.04 7.13 -2.32
C LYS A 120 4.65 6.51 -2.37
N SER A 121 3.61 7.34 -2.41
CA SER A 121 2.23 6.92 -2.59
C SER A 121 2.07 6.07 -3.86
N THR A 122 1.17 5.07 -3.82
CA THR A 122 0.82 4.31 -5.02
C THR A 122 -0.06 5.18 -5.93
N VAL A 123 0.46 5.49 -7.10
CA VAL A 123 -0.13 6.44 -8.05
C VAL A 123 -0.18 5.89 -9.46
N PRO A 124 -1.16 6.28 -10.31
CA PRO A 124 -1.22 5.95 -11.73
C PRO A 124 0.01 6.41 -12.50
N VAL A 125 0.27 5.71 -13.61
CA VAL A 125 1.38 6.02 -14.53
C VAL A 125 1.28 7.44 -15.06
N GLY A 126 2.39 8.18 -15.00
CA GLY A 126 2.48 9.58 -15.40
C GLY A 126 2.28 10.59 -14.26
N THR A 127 1.99 10.12 -13.05
CA THR A 127 1.82 11.02 -11.90
C THR A 127 3.13 11.75 -11.56
N GLY A 128 4.29 11.10 -11.67
CA GLY A 128 5.58 11.73 -11.44
C GLY A 128 5.87 12.86 -12.45
N ASP A 129 5.44 12.70 -13.71
CA ASP A 129 5.56 13.74 -14.73
C ASP A 129 4.66 14.95 -14.40
N GLU A 130 3.45 14.68 -13.90
CA GLU A 130 2.53 15.73 -13.48
C GLU A 130 3.02 16.46 -12.22
N VAL A 131 3.60 15.76 -11.26
CA VAL A 131 4.26 16.36 -10.09
C VAL A 131 5.37 17.30 -10.54
N GLU A 132 6.22 16.88 -11.48
CA GLU A 132 7.27 17.74 -12.03
C GLU A 132 6.68 19.00 -12.69
N ARG A 133 5.65 18.84 -13.51
CA ARG A 133 4.96 19.96 -14.17
C ARG A 133 4.41 20.95 -13.15
N ILE A 134 3.72 20.47 -12.13
CA ILE A 134 3.14 21.32 -11.07
C ILE A 134 4.22 22.11 -10.35
N ILE A 135 5.34 21.49 -10.00
CA ILE A 135 6.45 22.17 -9.31
C ILE A 135 7.07 23.21 -10.22
N ARG A 136 7.34 22.91 -11.50
CA ARG A 136 7.89 23.85 -12.49
C ARG A 136 6.99 25.06 -12.71
N GLU A 137 5.67 24.85 -12.75
CA GLU A 137 4.71 25.94 -12.92
C GLU A 137 4.61 26.84 -11.67
N ALA A 138 4.63 26.24 -10.48
CA ALA A 138 4.56 27.00 -9.23
C ALA A 138 5.89 27.73 -8.89
N ASN A 139 7.03 27.14 -9.22
CA ASN A 139 8.36 27.70 -8.99
C ASN A 139 9.30 27.37 -10.15
N PRO A 140 9.28 28.18 -11.23
CA PRO A 140 10.10 27.95 -12.41
C PRO A 140 11.62 27.95 -12.18
N SER A 141 12.08 28.58 -11.09
CA SER A 141 13.51 28.69 -10.74
C SER A 141 13.99 27.58 -9.81
N ALA A 142 13.10 26.70 -9.33
CA ALA A 142 13.46 25.66 -8.39
C ALA A 142 14.48 24.67 -9.00
N ASP A 143 15.50 24.32 -8.22
CA ASP A 143 16.43 23.24 -8.54
C ASP A 143 15.99 21.96 -7.83
N PHE A 144 15.45 20.99 -8.59
CA PHE A 144 14.93 19.75 -8.03
C PHE A 144 14.97 18.60 -9.04
N GLY A 145 14.98 17.38 -8.52
CA GLY A 145 14.69 16.17 -9.28
C GLY A 145 13.36 15.56 -8.82
N VAL A 146 12.73 14.76 -9.69
CA VAL A 146 11.52 14.00 -9.33
C VAL A 146 11.79 12.51 -9.47
N ALA A 147 11.32 11.76 -8.47
CA ALA A 147 11.43 10.30 -8.46
C ALA A 147 10.09 9.64 -8.10
N SER A 148 9.86 8.44 -8.65
CA SER A 148 8.79 7.53 -8.27
C SER A 148 9.40 6.33 -7.55
N ASN A 149 9.10 6.19 -6.25
CA ASN A 149 9.66 5.13 -5.42
C ASN A 149 8.53 4.44 -4.64
N PRO A 150 7.74 3.58 -5.31
CA PRO A 150 6.62 2.90 -4.68
C PRO A 150 7.07 1.96 -3.57
N GLU A 151 6.24 1.80 -2.57
CA GLU A 151 6.43 0.85 -1.48
C GLU A 151 5.86 -0.54 -1.85
N PHE A 152 6.39 -1.58 -1.21
CA PHE A 152 5.88 -2.96 -1.33
C PHE A 152 5.63 -3.57 0.06
N LEU A 153 5.18 -2.74 0.99
CA LEU A 153 4.94 -3.08 2.38
C LEU A 153 3.65 -3.89 2.52
N ARG A 154 3.66 -4.82 3.47
CA ARG A 154 2.45 -5.56 3.89
C ARG A 154 2.07 -5.09 5.28
N GLU A 155 0.85 -4.59 5.46
CA GLU A 155 0.32 -4.30 6.79
C GLU A 155 0.51 -5.49 7.73
N GLY A 156 0.94 -5.23 8.97
CA GLY A 156 1.29 -6.27 9.94
C GLY A 156 2.67 -6.90 9.79
N ALA A 157 3.45 -6.51 8.76
CA ALA A 157 4.83 -6.94 8.54
C ALA A 157 5.67 -5.84 7.84
N ALA A 158 5.21 -4.60 7.86
CA ALA A 158 5.75 -3.51 7.04
C ALA A 158 7.17 -3.12 7.47
N ILE A 159 7.47 -3.12 8.75
CA ILE A 159 8.82 -2.84 9.27
C ILE A 159 9.82 -3.88 8.74
N SER A 160 9.44 -5.16 8.78
CA SER A 160 10.27 -6.24 8.25
C SER A 160 10.47 -6.13 6.74
N ASP A 161 9.38 -5.83 6.00
CA ASP A 161 9.42 -5.66 4.56
C ASP A 161 10.26 -4.44 4.15
N PHE A 162 10.25 -3.36 4.93
CA PHE A 162 11.08 -2.19 4.69
C PHE A 162 12.55 -2.44 4.97
N LYS A 163 12.86 -3.13 6.08
CA LYS A 163 14.24 -3.41 6.50
C LYS A 163 14.90 -4.55 5.71
N ARG A 164 14.11 -5.43 5.11
CA ARG A 164 14.57 -6.58 4.30
C ARG A 164 13.71 -6.73 3.05
N PRO A 165 13.72 -5.73 2.15
CA PRO A 165 12.88 -5.77 0.95
C PRO A 165 13.41 -6.79 -0.06
N ASP A 166 12.51 -7.46 -0.79
CA ASP A 166 12.88 -8.32 -1.91
C ASP A 166 13.52 -7.48 -3.05
N ARG A 167 13.13 -6.20 -3.17
CA ARG A 167 13.69 -5.20 -4.11
C ARG A 167 13.27 -3.79 -3.70
N ILE A 168 14.05 -2.81 -4.17
CA ILE A 168 13.73 -1.38 -4.15
C ILE A 168 13.57 -0.94 -5.60
N VAL A 169 12.49 -0.26 -5.95
CA VAL A 169 12.26 0.27 -7.30
C VAL A 169 12.36 1.79 -7.25
N VAL A 170 13.24 2.34 -8.06
CA VAL A 170 13.51 3.78 -8.16
C VAL A 170 13.30 4.22 -9.59
N GLY A 171 12.26 5.00 -9.84
CA GLY A 171 11.99 5.63 -11.13
C GLY A 171 12.53 7.05 -11.14
N VAL A 172 13.50 7.33 -11.99
CA VAL A 172 14.14 8.65 -12.11
C VAL A 172 14.47 8.96 -13.55
N GLU A 173 14.61 10.28 -13.85
CA GLU A 173 15.06 10.80 -15.14
C GLU A 173 16.29 11.73 -14.94
N ASP A 174 16.77 11.94 -13.71
CA ASP A 174 17.88 12.83 -13.33
C ASP A 174 18.89 12.02 -12.50
N ASP A 175 20.17 12.02 -12.94
CA ASP A 175 21.26 11.29 -12.29
C ASP A 175 21.50 11.76 -10.85
N ARG A 176 21.27 13.06 -10.55
CA ARG A 176 21.37 13.60 -9.19
C ARG A 176 20.29 13.01 -8.28
N ALA A 177 19.07 12.87 -8.81
CA ALA A 177 17.98 12.25 -8.08
C ALA A 177 18.27 10.76 -7.81
N GLN A 178 18.85 10.05 -8.78
CA GLN A 178 19.31 8.68 -8.59
C GLN A 178 20.34 8.58 -7.47
N ALA A 179 21.38 9.41 -7.50
CA ALA A 179 22.45 9.41 -6.51
C ALA A 179 21.93 9.64 -5.07
N VAL A 180 20.98 10.57 -4.90
CA VAL A 180 20.36 10.84 -3.60
C VAL A 180 19.59 9.61 -3.10
N LEU A 181 18.82 8.94 -3.94
CA LEU A 181 18.05 7.76 -3.53
C LEU A 181 18.95 6.54 -3.29
N GLU A 182 19.99 6.34 -4.06
CA GLU A 182 20.99 5.30 -3.80
C GLU A 182 21.67 5.49 -2.45
N GLU A 183 22.08 6.73 -2.11
CA GLU A 183 22.66 7.03 -0.80
C GLU A 183 21.65 6.86 0.34
N LEU A 184 20.38 7.23 0.14
CA LEU A 184 19.31 7.05 1.11
C LEU A 184 19.09 5.56 1.47
N TYR A 185 19.11 4.69 0.45
CA TYR A 185 18.91 3.25 0.61
C TYR A 185 20.21 2.47 0.87
N ARG A 186 21.36 3.13 0.92
CA ARG A 186 22.66 2.50 1.14
C ARG A 186 22.73 1.55 2.34
N PRO A 187 22.08 1.82 3.50
CA PRO A 187 22.07 0.86 4.61
C PRO A 187 21.49 -0.52 4.24
N LEU A 188 20.63 -0.62 3.22
CA LEU A 188 20.07 -1.88 2.75
C LEU A 188 21.00 -2.71 1.86
N TYR A 189 22.15 -2.17 1.40
CA TYR A 189 23.16 -2.94 0.69
C TYR A 189 23.72 -4.08 1.54
N LEU A 190 23.75 -3.93 2.86
CA LEU A 190 24.17 -4.99 3.78
C LEU A 190 23.27 -6.22 3.68
N ASN A 191 22.02 -6.06 3.27
CA ASN A 191 21.05 -7.12 3.07
C ASN A 191 20.98 -7.60 1.62
N GLN A 192 21.86 -7.10 0.74
CA GLN A 192 21.90 -7.42 -0.70
C GLN A 192 20.56 -7.16 -1.41
N ALA A 193 19.75 -6.24 -0.91
CA ALA A 193 18.49 -5.85 -1.55
C ALA A 193 18.81 -5.16 -2.89
N PRO A 194 18.33 -5.70 -4.02
CA PRO A 194 18.59 -5.07 -5.32
C PRO A 194 17.84 -3.74 -5.44
N ILE A 195 18.55 -2.70 -5.87
CA ILE A 195 17.94 -1.44 -6.29
C ILE A 195 17.78 -1.50 -7.81
N MET A 196 16.53 -1.49 -8.26
CA MET A 196 16.17 -1.42 -9.67
C MET A 196 15.93 0.03 -10.05
N VAL A 197 16.84 0.62 -10.80
CA VAL A 197 16.67 1.96 -11.37
C VAL A 197 16.00 1.84 -12.74
N THR A 198 14.98 2.66 -12.97
CA THR A 198 14.18 2.66 -14.20
C THR A 198 13.54 4.03 -14.44
N SER A 199 12.72 4.19 -15.47
CA SER A 199 11.92 5.39 -15.66
C SER A 199 10.82 5.52 -14.60
N ARG A 200 10.37 6.75 -14.32
CA ARG A 200 9.26 7.02 -13.40
C ARG A 200 8.00 6.24 -13.76
N ARG A 201 7.62 6.27 -15.04
CA ARG A 201 6.43 5.56 -15.54
C ARG A 201 6.52 4.05 -15.35
N THR A 202 7.70 3.46 -15.60
CA THR A 202 7.93 2.03 -15.37
C THR A 202 7.84 1.69 -13.88
N SER A 203 8.42 2.51 -13.02
CA SER A 203 8.34 2.34 -11.56
C SER A 203 6.90 2.37 -11.06
N GLU A 204 6.11 3.34 -11.50
CA GLU A 204 4.67 3.47 -11.16
C GLU A 204 3.88 2.24 -11.63
N LEU A 205 4.08 1.80 -12.88
CA LEU A 205 3.39 0.62 -13.42
C LEU A 205 3.80 -0.66 -12.68
N THR A 206 5.06 -0.79 -12.28
CA THR A 206 5.58 -1.98 -11.59
C THR A 206 4.81 -2.25 -10.28
N LYS A 207 4.45 -1.21 -9.53
CA LYS A 207 3.66 -1.37 -8.30
C LYS A 207 2.27 -1.95 -8.58
N TYR A 208 1.56 -1.38 -9.55
CA TYR A 208 0.23 -1.86 -9.92
C TYR A 208 0.25 -3.26 -10.49
N ALA A 209 1.22 -3.55 -11.38
CA ALA A 209 1.38 -4.87 -11.98
C ALA A 209 1.66 -5.94 -10.91
N ALA A 210 2.54 -5.64 -9.94
CA ALA A 210 2.84 -6.55 -8.85
C ALA A 210 1.59 -6.84 -8.00
N ASN A 211 0.85 -5.82 -7.57
CA ASN A 211 -0.35 -6.00 -6.76
C ASN A 211 -1.45 -6.73 -7.52
N ALA A 212 -1.65 -6.44 -8.80
CA ALA A 212 -2.61 -7.14 -9.64
C ALA A 212 -2.24 -8.62 -9.80
N PHE A 213 -0.96 -8.95 -10.01
CA PHE A 213 -0.52 -10.33 -10.12
C PHE A 213 -0.72 -11.12 -8.81
N LEU A 214 -0.46 -10.51 -7.67
CA LEU A 214 -0.73 -11.12 -6.37
C LEU A 214 -2.23 -11.36 -6.15
N ALA A 215 -3.08 -10.44 -6.58
CA ALA A 215 -4.55 -10.61 -6.55
C ALA A 215 -5.00 -11.79 -7.44
N VAL A 216 -4.38 -11.95 -8.63
CA VAL A 216 -4.62 -13.10 -9.52
C VAL A 216 -4.25 -14.41 -8.83
N LYS A 217 -3.09 -14.50 -8.16
CA LYS A 217 -2.67 -15.71 -7.44
C LYS A 217 -3.68 -16.12 -6.36
N ILE A 218 -4.16 -15.15 -5.56
CA ILE A 218 -5.17 -15.41 -4.53
C ILE A 218 -6.48 -15.87 -5.17
N THR A 219 -6.92 -15.20 -6.22
CA THR A 219 -8.18 -15.56 -6.90
C THR A 219 -8.07 -16.94 -7.53
N PHE A 220 -6.96 -17.27 -8.18
CA PHE A 220 -6.69 -18.57 -8.76
C PHE A 220 -6.79 -19.70 -7.72
N ILE A 221 -6.06 -19.58 -6.59
CA ILE A 221 -6.10 -20.64 -5.58
C ILE A 221 -7.47 -20.76 -4.91
N ASN A 222 -8.24 -19.68 -4.87
CA ASN A 222 -9.61 -19.69 -4.37
C ASN A 222 -10.55 -20.47 -5.29
N GLU A 223 -10.42 -20.34 -6.62
CA GLU A 223 -11.19 -21.15 -7.59
C GLU A 223 -10.77 -22.62 -7.53
N ILE A 224 -9.46 -22.89 -7.39
CA ILE A 224 -8.97 -24.26 -7.16
C ILE A 224 -9.52 -24.87 -5.87
N ALA A 225 -9.72 -24.08 -4.80
CA ALA A 225 -10.33 -24.54 -3.56
C ALA A 225 -11.78 -25.00 -3.79
N ASP A 226 -12.57 -24.23 -4.55
CA ASP A 226 -13.94 -24.58 -4.88
C ASP A 226 -14.01 -25.86 -5.73
N LEU A 227 -13.07 -26.05 -6.66
CA LEU A 227 -12.94 -27.30 -7.42
C LEU A 227 -12.56 -28.48 -6.51
N CYS A 228 -11.57 -28.29 -5.61
CA CYS A 228 -11.16 -29.33 -4.67
C CYS A 228 -12.33 -29.87 -3.83
N GLU A 229 -13.21 -28.98 -3.36
CA GLU A 229 -14.42 -29.37 -2.62
C GLU A 229 -15.35 -30.31 -3.46
N LYS A 230 -15.38 -30.16 -4.77
CA LYS A 230 -16.25 -30.97 -5.65
C LYS A 230 -15.62 -32.29 -6.05
N VAL A 231 -14.30 -32.35 -6.20
CA VAL A 231 -13.58 -33.54 -6.67
C VAL A 231 -12.92 -34.32 -5.54
N GLY A 232 -13.06 -33.88 -4.29
CA GLY A 232 -12.48 -34.55 -3.10
C GLY A 232 -10.96 -34.37 -2.97
N ALA A 233 -10.39 -33.29 -3.51
CA ALA A 233 -8.97 -32.95 -3.37
C ALA A 233 -8.72 -32.00 -2.19
N ASN A 234 -7.47 -31.91 -1.76
CA ASN A 234 -7.05 -31.00 -0.69
C ASN A 234 -6.33 -29.79 -1.29
N VAL A 235 -6.93 -28.61 -1.18
CA VAL A 235 -6.35 -27.37 -1.72
C VAL A 235 -5.02 -26.99 -1.07
N GLN A 236 -4.79 -27.32 0.21
CA GLN A 236 -3.52 -27.03 0.88
C GLN A 236 -2.36 -27.86 0.27
N ASP A 237 -2.65 -29.10 -0.09
CA ASP A 237 -1.66 -29.96 -0.75
C ASP A 237 -1.43 -29.51 -2.21
N VAL A 238 -2.49 -29.11 -2.92
CA VAL A 238 -2.35 -28.53 -4.25
C VAL A 238 -1.48 -27.25 -4.18
N ALA A 239 -1.81 -26.32 -3.28
CA ALA A 239 -1.06 -25.07 -3.10
C ALA A 239 0.41 -25.34 -2.75
N ARG A 240 0.69 -26.30 -1.86
CA ARG A 240 2.04 -26.73 -1.51
C ARG A 240 2.75 -27.34 -2.72
N GLY A 241 2.09 -28.26 -3.45
CA GLY A 241 2.67 -28.94 -4.59
C GLY A 241 3.09 -27.98 -5.71
N ILE A 242 2.19 -27.09 -6.13
CA ILE A 242 2.52 -26.08 -7.15
C ILE A 242 3.50 -25.02 -6.64
N GLY A 243 3.43 -24.67 -5.35
CA GLY A 243 4.29 -23.68 -4.73
C GLY A 243 5.76 -24.12 -4.57
N LEU A 244 6.06 -25.40 -4.64
CA LEU A 244 7.44 -25.94 -4.69
C LEU A 244 8.14 -25.65 -6.01
N ASP A 245 7.40 -25.40 -7.09
CA ASP A 245 7.98 -24.91 -8.34
C ASP A 245 8.38 -23.43 -8.17
N ASN A 246 9.69 -23.15 -8.26
CA ASN A 246 10.23 -21.81 -8.08
C ASN A 246 9.70 -20.79 -9.10
N ARG A 247 9.20 -21.23 -10.26
CA ARG A 247 8.55 -20.37 -11.26
C ARG A 247 7.21 -19.83 -10.77
N ILE A 248 6.55 -20.54 -9.83
CA ILE A 248 5.26 -20.17 -9.23
C ILE A 248 5.47 -19.55 -7.85
N GLY A 249 6.24 -20.22 -6.98
CA GLY A 249 6.50 -19.85 -5.60
C GLY A 249 5.28 -19.99 -4.68
N GLY A 250 5.49 -20.36 -3.42
CA GLY A 250 4.43 -20.68 -2.47
C GLY A 250 3.67 -19.49 -1.88
N LYS A 251 4.19 -18.26 -2.02
CA LYS A 251 3.53 -17.06 -1.45
C LYS A 251 2.25 -16.72 -2.23
N PHE A 252 1.21 -16.27 -1.51
CA PHE A 252 -0.10 -15.88 -2.06
C PHE A 252 -0.92 -17.02 -2.68
N LEU A 253 -0.69 -18.27 -2.22
CA LEU A 253 -1.47 -19.47 -2.57
C LEU A 253 -2.30 -19.99 -1.39
N HIS A 254 -2.71 -19.11 -0.47
CA HIS A 254 -3.61 -19.47 0.63
C HIS A 254 -5.06 -19.20 0.23
N ALA A 255 -5.85 -20.27 0.12
CA ALA A 255 -7.27 -20.16 -0.15
C ALA A 255 -8.02 -19.54 1.05
N GLY A 256 -9.00 -18.69 0.75
CA GLY A 256 -9.79 -17.97 1.73
C GLY A 256 -11.05 -17.36 1.13
N PRO A 257 -11.73 -16.48 1.87
CA PRO A 257 -13.00 -15.88 1.45
C PRO A 257 -12.86 -14.77 0.38
N GLY A 258 -11.68 -14.50 -0.07
CA GLY A 258 -11.33 -13.43 -1.01
C GLY A 258 -10.31 -12.46 -0.42
N TYR A 259 -9.71 -11.63 -1.27
CA TYR A 259 -8.82 -10.55 -0.82
C TYR A 259 -9.62 -9.28 -0.50
N GLY A 260 -9.08 -8.48 0.42
CA GLY A 260 -9.57 -7.18 0.83
C GLY A 260 -8.40 -6.25 1.17
N GLY A 261 -8.63 -5.33 2.11
CA GLY A 261 -7.65 -4.34 2.55
C GLY A 261 -7.58 -3.12 1.64
N SER A 262 -6.68 -2.21 1.97
CA SER A 262 -6.54 -0.91 1.31
C SER A 262 -5.84 -0.95 -0.04
N CYS A 263 -5.08 -2.01 -0.35
CA CYS A 263 -4.20 -2.03 -1.51
C CYS A 263 -4.81 -2.74 -2.72
N PHE A 264 -5.02 -4.07 -2.63
CA PHE A 264 -5.42 -4.85 -3.80
C PHE A 264 -6.73 -4.40 -4.46
N PRO A 265 -7.82 -4.13 -3.73
CA PRO A 265 -9.06 -3.64 -4.36
C PRO A 265 -8.84 -2.32 -5.10
N LYS A 266 -8.19 -1.36 -4.45
CA LYS A 266 -7.92 -0.03 -5.02
C LYS A 266 -7.00 -0.12 -6.24
N ASP A 267 -5.89 -0.85 -6.13
CA ASP A 267 -4.84 -0.86 -7.14
C ASP A 267 -5.27 -1.65 -8.39
N THR A 268 -6.04 -2.74 -8.22
CA THR A 268 -6.59 -3.48 -9.37
C THR A 268 -7.61 -2.63 -10.14
N LEU A 269 -8.47 -1.87 -9.45
CA LEU A 269 -9.41 -0.96 -10.09
C LEU A 269 -8.69 0.19 -10.81
N ALA A 270 -7.70 0.83 -10.18
CA ALA A 270 -6.92 1.89 -10.79
C ALA A 270 -6.14 1.42 -12.03
N LEU A 271 -5.56 0.21 -11.96
CA LEU A 271 -4.87 -0.40 -13.10
C LEU A 271 -5.82 -0.70 -14.26
N THR A 272 -6.99 -1.30 -13.99
CA THR A 272 -7.99 -1.58 -15.04
C THR A 272 -8.48 -0.30 -15.70
N LYS A 273 -8.66 0.76 -14.92
CA LYS A 273 -9.08 2.07 -15.46
C LYS A 273 -7.97 2.69 -16.31
N THR A 274 -6.72 2.73 -15.83
CA THR A 274 -5.57 3.20 -16.59
C THR A 274 -5.45 2.46 -17.94
N ALA A 275 -5.62 1.14 -17.92
CA ALA A 275 -5.56 0.31 -19.11
C ALA A 275 -6.68 0.62 -20.12
N LYS A 276 -7.90 0.86 -19.62
CA LYS A 276 -9.04 1.27 -20.47
C LYS A 276 -8.81 2.63 -21.10
N ASP A 277 -8.32 3.60 -20.33
CA ASP A 277 -8.03 4.94 -20.81
C ASP A 277 -6.92 4.95 -21.87
N ALA A 278 -5.96 3.99 -21.74
CA ALA A 278 -4.92 3.75 -22.74
C ALA A 278 -5.38 2.90 -23.94
N GLY A 279 -6.65 2.51 -24.03
CA GLY A 279 -7.19 1.69 -25.10
C GLY A 279 -6.76 0.21 -25.08
N THR A 280 -6.16 -0.27 -23.97
CA THR A 280 -5.65 -1.64 -23.83
C THR A 280 -6.21 -2.32 -22.58
N PRO A 281 -7.49 -2.77 -22.59
CA PRO A 281 -8.13 -3.33 -21.39
C PRO A 281 -7.43 -4.61 -20.91
N LEU A 282 -7.22 -4.72 -19.61
CA LEU A 282 -6.60 -5.88 -18.94
C LEU A 282 -7.66 -6.89 -18.48
N LYS A 283 -8.15 -7.70 -19.41
CA LYS A 283 -9.23 -8.66 -19.17
C LYS A 283 -8.98 -9.61 -17.99
N LEU A 284 -7.74 -10.08 -17.81
CA LEU A 284 -7.36 -10.96 -16.71
C LEU A 284 -7.59 -10.26 -15.34
N VAL A 285 -7.19 -9.00 -15.22
CA VAL A 285 -7.36 -8.25 -13.98
C VAL A 285 -8.84 -7.91 -13.74
N GLU A 286 -9.57 -7.53 -14.78
CA GLU A 286 -11.02 -7.28 -14.70
C GLU A 286 -11.78 -8.52 -14.22
N THR A 287 -11.45 -9.69 -14.79
CA THR A 287 -12.04 -10.97 -14.38
C THR A 287 -11.69 -11.29 -12.92
N THR A 288 -10.44 -11.10 -12.52
CA THR A 288 -9.97 -11.30 -11.14
C THR A 288 -10.78 -10.49 -10.13
N VAL A 289 -11.01 -9.21 -10.41
CA VAL A 289 -11.86 -8.34 -9.56
C VAL A 289 -13.29 -8.87 -9.47
N GLY A 290 -13.88 -9.26 -10.61
CA GLY A 290 -15.24 -9.81 -10.66
C GLY A 290 -15.38 -11.11 -9.86
N VAL A 291 -14.47 -12.06 -10.06
CA VAL A 291 -14.44 -13.35 -9.35
C VAL A 291 -14.25 -13.15 -7.85
N ASN A 292 -13.32 -12.30 -7.43
CA ASN A 292 -13.11 -12.01 -6.02
C ASN A 292 -14.34 -11.41 -5.34
N ASN A 293 -15.03 -10.48 -5.99
CA ASN A 293 -16.26 -9.89 -5.45
C ASN A 293 -17.42 -10.88 -5.39
N ALA A 294 -17.56 -11.76 -6.39
CA ALA A 294 -18.53 -12.83 -6.36
C ALA A 294 -18.26 -13.83 -5.22
N ARG A 295 -16.98 -14.20 -5.03
CA ARG A 295 -16.58 -15.11 -3.96
C ARG A 295 -16.92 -14.58 -2.57
N LYS A 296 -16.61 -13.31 -2.27
CA LYS A 296 -16.94 -12.72 -0.97
C LYS A 296 -18.43 -12.85 -0.62
N ARG A 297 -19.31 -12.66 -1.62
CA ARG A 297 -20.76 -12.86 -1.44
C ARG A 297 -21.13 -14.34 -1.27
N ALA A 298 -20.58 -15.22 -2.11
CA ALA A 298 -20.85 -16.64 -2.09
C ALA A 298 -20.45 -17.33 -0.76
N MET A 299 -19.57 -16.72 0.05
CA MET A 299 -19.24 -17.27 1.38
C MET A 299 -20.44 -17.26 2.32
N ALA A 300 -21.33 -16.26 2.26
CA ALA A 300 -22.57 -16.27 3.03
C ALA A 300 -23.48 -17.44 2.60
N ASP A 301 -23.60 -17.68 1.29
CA ASP A 301 -24.38 -18.80 0.75
C ASP A 301 -23.83 -20.16 1.21
N LYS A 302 -22.50 -20.31 1.27
CA LYS A 302 -21.85 -21.53 1.81
C LYS A 302 -22.23 -21.76 3.28
N VAL A 303 -22.26 -20.72 4.11
CA VAL A 303 -22.69 -20.82 5.51
C VAL A 303 -24.16 -21.22 5.59
N VAL A 304 -25.03 -20.58 4.81
CA VAL A 304 -26.47 -20.90 4.76
C VAL A 304 -26.67 -22.36 4.37
N ALA A 305 -25.99 -22.83 3.32
CA ALA A 305 -26.06 -24.23 2.88
C ALA A 305 -25.56 -25.20 3.95
N ALA A 306 -24.44 -24.90 4.61
CA ALA A 306 -23.89 -25.73 5.70
C ALA A 306 -24.83 -25.82 6.92
N MET A 307 -25.69 -24.83 7.11
CA MET A 307 -26.70 -24.80 8.19
C MET A 307 -28.05 -25.38 7.79
N GLY A 308 -28.16 -26.05 6.64
CA GLY A 308 -29.35 -26.70 6.16
C GLY A 308 -30.30 -25.81 5.33
N GLY A 309 -29.79 -24.69 4.79
CA GLY A 309 -30.52 -23.81 3.86
C GLY A 309 -31.34 -22.70 4.54
N ASP A 310 -31.54 -22.73 5.85
CA ASP A 310 -32.25 -21.68 6.60
C ASP A 310 -31.45 -21.22 7.81
N VAL A 311 -31.20 -19.91 7.89
CA VAL A 311 -30.50 -19.25 9.00
C VAL A 311 -31.33 -18.20 9.72
N LYS A 312 -32.62 -18.06 9.35
CA LYS A 312 -33.51 -17.05 9.93
C LYS A 312 -33.62 -17.22 11.46
N GLY A 313 -33.28 -16.15 12.18
CA GLY A 313 -33.32 -16.13 13.65
C GLY A 313 -32.19 -16.90 14.34
N LYS A 314 -31.35 -17.65 13.61
CA LYS A 314 -30.17 -18.33 14.16
C LYS A 314 -29.07 -17.32 14.51
N SER A 315 -28.34 -17.58 15.60
CA SER A 315 -27.17 -16.78 15.99
C SER A 315 -25.91 -17.40 15.38
N ILE A 316 -25.14 -16.58 14.69
CA ILE A 316 -23.87 -16.97 14.04
C ILE A 316 -22.75 -16.09 14.59
N ALA A 317 -21.70 -16.72 15.16
CA ALA A 317 -20.49 -16.03 15.58
C ALA A 317 -19.54 -15.88 14.40
N VAL A 318 -19.02 -14.65 14.18
CA VAL A 318 -18.00 -14.34 13.19
C VAL A 318 -16.72 -14.00 13.92
N LEU A 319 -15.70 -14.83 13.75
CA LEU A 319 -14.40 -14.66 14.40
C LEU A 319 -13.41 -13.99 13.44
N GLY A 320 -13.01 -12.75 13.77
CA GLY A 320 -12.12 -11.93 12.96
C GLY A 320 -12.87 -11.10 11.91
N LEU A 321 -12.67 -9.78 11.96
CA LEU A 321 -13.37 -8.83 11.08
C LEU A 321 -12.45 -8.17 10.06
N THR A 322 -11.17 -8.04 10.38
CA THR A 322 -10.16 -7.44 9.50
C THR A 322 -9.87 -8.32 8.30
N PHE A 323 -9.30 -7.74 7.24
CA PHE A 323 -9.08 -8.49 6.00
C PHE A 323 -7.98 -9.57 6.12
N LYS A 324 -7.12 -9.47 7.13
CA LYS A 324 -6.07 -10.45 7.47
C LYS A 324 -5.59 -10.29 8.92
N PRO A 325 -4.78 -11.24 9.45
CA PRO A 325 -4.16 -11.10 10.78
C PRO A 325 -3.20 -9.90 10.88
N ASN A 326 -2.95 -9.43 12.11
CA ASN A 326 -1.99 -8.39 12.48
C ASN A 326 -2.25 -7.01 11.85
N THR A 327 -3.51 -6.64 11.63
CA THR A 327 -3.94 -5.32 11.20
C THR A 327 -5.30 -4.98 11.78
N ASP A 328 -5.62 -3.71 11.88
CA ASP A 328 -6.95 -3.18 12.21
C ASP A 328 -7.75 -2.77 10.95
N ASP A 329 -7.19 -2.99 9.75
CA ASP A 329 -7.82 -2.60 8.48
C ASP A 329 -9.01 -3.50 8.13
N MET A 330 -10.19 -2.90 8.05
CA MET A 330 -11.44 -3.53 7.63
C MET A 330 -11.88 -3.13 6.21
N ARG A 331 -11.11 -2.28 5.52
CA ARG A 331 -11.49 -1.82 4.17
C ARG A 331 -11.61 -3.00 3.22
N ASP A 332 -12.74 -3.10 2.52
CA ASP A 332 -13.04 -4.21 1.61
C ASP A 332 -12.82 -5.62 2.21
N ALA A 333 -12.82 -5.75 3.54
CA ALA A 333 -12.68 -7.04 4.19
C ALA A 333 -13.81 -8.00 3.78
N PRO A 334 -13.52 -9.28 3.52
CA PRO A 334 -14.54 -10.26 3.17
C PRO A 334 -15.64 -10.40 4.22
N SER A 335 -15.31 -10.17 5.50
CA SER A 335 -16.26 -10.17 6.62
C SER A 335 -17.44 -9.23 6.39
N LEU A 336 -17.23 -8.07 5.78
CA LEU A 336 -18.29 -7.09 5.48
C LEU A 336 -19.34 -7.70 4.54
N SER A 337 -18.90 -8.36 3.46
CA SER A 337 -19.82 -9.02 2.52
C SER A 337 -20.51 -10.23 3.12
N ILE A 338 -19.79 -11.02 3.93
CA ILE A 338 -20.31 -12.22 4.59
C ILE A 338 -21.37 -11.83 5.62
N ILE A 339 -21.09 -10.87 6.49
CA ILE A 339 -22.02 -10.39 7.51
C ILE A 339 -23.28 -9.82 6.87
N THR A 340 -23.13 -9.00 5.82
CA THR A 340 -24.27 -8.45 5.08
C THR A 340 -25.13 -9.58 4.54
N GLY A 341 -24.55 -10.54 3.80
CA GLY A 341 -25.30 -11.64 3.20
C GLY A 341 -26.01 -12.53 4.25
N LEU A 342 -25.38 -12.82 5.38
CA LEU A 342 -26.00 -13.58 6.47
C LEU A 342 -27.11 -12.80 7.17
N THR A 343 -26.95 -11.48 7.34
CA THR A 343 -27.97 -10.61 7.93
C THR A 343 -29.19 -10.51 7.01
N ASP A 344 -28.97 -10.37 5.69
CA ASP A 344 -30.02 -10.35 4.68
C ASP A 344 -30.80 -11.67 4.65
N ALA A 345 -30.12 -12.79 4.91
CA ALA A 345 -30.75 -14.12 5.09
C ALA A 345 -31.46 -14.29 6.44
N GLY A 346 -31.47 -13.27 7.31
CA GLY A 346 -32.20 -13.25 8.58
C GLY A 346 -31.43 -13.81 9.77
N ALA A 347 -30.12 -14.04 9.68
CA ALA A 347 -29.30 -14.45 10.81
C ALA A 347 -29.03 -13.30 11.77
N ARG A 348 -28.76 -13.65 13.04
CA ARG A 348 -28.25 -12.72 14.07
C ARG A 348 -26.75 -12.89 14.18
N ILE A 349 -26.00 -11.82 13.90
CA ILE A 349 -24.54 -11.86 13.94
C ILE A 349 -24.02 -11.43 15.30
N ARG A 350 -22.99 -12.16 15.77
CA ARG A 350 -22.14 -11.81 16.90
C ARG A 350 -20.69 -11.82 16.40
N ALA A 351 -19.97 -10.68 16.51
CA ALA A 351 -18.59 -10.51 16.08
C ALA A 351 -17.73 -10.00 17.23
#